data_c16bcf321ec85bb5183a9c1ea98996ad
#
_entry.id   c16bcf321ec85bb5183a9c1ea98996ad
#
_cell.length_a   1.000
_cell.length_b   1.000
_cell.length_c   1.000
_cell.angle_alpha   90.00
_cell.angle_beta   90.00
_cell.angle_gamma   90.00
#
_symmetry.space_group_name_H-M   'P 1'
#
loop_
_entity.id
_entity.type
_entity.pdbx_description
1 polymer ?
#
loop_
_entity_poly.entity_id
_entity_poly.type
_entity_poly.pdbx_seq_one_letter_code
_entity_poly.pdbx_strand_id
1 'polypeptide(L)'
;PEFDTGIKEWLNANPDKLTNNGGNDMVAAVTAIGYDAYMTALEALKLAGSTDRAAVLAAMPNVSFEGVTGPITFNEIGDANRDGAFIKTANTVDGVWDFVKVQTVG
;
A
#
# COMPACT_ATOMS: atom_id res chain seq x y z
N PRO A 1 -1.22 -11.22 7.15
CA PRO A 1 -2.44 -11.99 7.43
C PRO A 1 -3.56 -11.16 8.05
N GLU A 2 -3.32 -10.42 9.14
CA GLU A 2 -4.33 -9.62 9.84
C GLU A 2 -4.95 -8.52 8.97
N PHE A 3 -4.15 -7.81 8.19
CA PHE A 3 -4.64 -6.78 7.29
C PHE A 3 -5.59 -7.35 6.23
N ASP A 4 -5.21 -8.44 5.56
CA ASP A 4 -6.03 -9.10 4.54
C ASP A 4 -7.36 -9.60 5.14
N THR A 5 -7.29 -10.27 6.28
CA THR A 5 -8.48 -10.77 6.99
C THR A 5 -9.40 -9.63 7.40
N GLY A 6 -8.86 -8.56 8.00
CA GLY A 6 -9.65 -7.40 8.43
C GLY A 6 -10.36 -6.68 7.29
N ILE A 7 -9.70 -6.51 6.13
CA ILE A 7 -10.33 -5.91 4.95
C ILE A 7 -11.45 -6.80 4.40
N LYS A 8 -11.23 -8.11 4.32
CA LYS A 8 -12.27 -9.04 3.87
C LYS A 8 -13.49 -9.05 4.78
N GLU A 9 -13.29 -9.09 6.09
CA GLU A 9 -14.37 -9.00 7.07
C GLU A 9 -15.14 -7.69 6.93
N TRP A 10 -14.43 -6.58 6.78
CA TRP A 10 -15.05 -5.27 6.59
C TRP A 10 -15.85 -5.19 5.29
N LEU A 11 -15.32 -5.67 4.16
CA LEU A 11 -16.01 -5.70 2.87
C LEU A 11 -17.28 -6.54 2.97
N ASN A 12 -17.22 -7.73 3.57
CA ASN A 12 -18.39 -8.61 3.72
C ASN A 12 -19.45 -8.04 4.67
N ALA A 13 -19.06 -7.19 5.61
CA ALA A 13 -19.97 -6.47 6.49
C ALA A 13 -20.59 -5.20 5.84
N ASN A 14 -20.06 -4.74 4.68
CA ASN A 14 -20.48 -3.54 3.99
C ASN A 14 -20.79 -3.82 2.51
N PRO A 15 -22.00 -4.33 2.17
CA PRO A 15 -22.35 -4.80 0.83
C PRO A 15 -22.19 -3.77 -0.28
N ASP A 16 -22.41 -2.48 -0.01
CA ASP A 16 -22.18 -1.38 -0.95
C ASP A 16 -20.69 -1.25 -1.30
N LYS A 17 -19.81 -1.45 -0.34
CA LYS A 17 -18.35 -1.43 -0.54
C LYS A 17 -17.87 -2.70 -1.25
N LEU A 18 -18.44 -3.83 -0.93
CA LEU A 18 -18.18 -5.08 -1.63
C LEU A 18 -18.55 -4.96 -3.13
N THR A 19 -19.70 -4.36 -3.44
CA THR A 19 -20.11 -4.08 -4.81
C THR A 19 -19.10 -3.18 -5.52
N ASN A 20 -18.63 -2.12 -4.87
CA ASN A 20 -17.62 -1.21 -5.40
C ASN A 20 -16.25 -1.88 -5.58
N ASN A 21 -15.98 -2.95 -4.83
CA ASN A 21 -14.78 -3.79 -4.96
C ASN A 21 -14.90 -4.88 -6.04
N GLY A 22 -15.81 -4.72 -6.99
CA GLY A 22 -16.03 -5.68 -8.06
C GLY A 22 -16.90 -6.88 -7.66
N GLY A 23 -17.65 -6.78 -6.57
CA GLY A 23 -18.56 -7.82 -6.10
C GLY A 23 -17.87 -9.00 -5.41
N ASN A 24 -16.61 -8.85 -5.02
CA ASN A 24 -15.84 -9.86 -4.29
C ASN A 24 -14.98 -9.20 -3.20
N ASP A 25 -14.44 -10.00 -2.30
CA ASP A 25 -13.63 -9.54 -1.17
C ASP A 25 -12.11 -9.63 -1.42
N MET A 26 -11.69 -9.69 -2.69
CA MET A 26 -10.28 -9.70 -3.07
C MET A 26 -9.61 -8.40 -2.65
N VAL A 27 -8.51 -8.51 -1.90
CA VAL A 27 -7.69 -7.37 -1.51
C VAL A 27 -6.69 -7.08 -2.61
N ALA A 28 -6.89 -5.97 -3.33
CA ALA A 28 -5.96 -5.54 -4.37
C ALA A 28 -4.66 -4.99 -3.76
N ALA A 29 -3.56 -5.10 -4.50
CA ALA A 29 -2.28 -4.52 -4.08
C ALA A 29 -2.39 -3.02 -3.77
N VAL A 30 -3.17 -2.28 -4.55
CA VAL A 30 -3.41 -0.85 -4.34
C VAL A 30 -4.15 -0.55 -3.03
N THR A 31 -4.96 -1.47 -2.51
CA THR A 31 -5.60 -1.33 -1.19
C THR A 31 -4.56 -1.30 -0.08
N ALA A 32 -3.60 -2.22 -0.11
CA ALA A 32 -2.50 -2.27 0.85
C ALA A 32 -1.58 -1.04 0.72
N ILE A 33 -1.29 -0.59 -0.51
CA ILE A 33 -0.49 0.62 -0.76
C ILE A 33 -1.21 1.86 -0.22
N GLY A 34 -2.53 1.97 -0.41
CA GLY A 34 -3.32 3.09 0.12
C GLY A 34 -3.34 3.13 1.64
N TYR A 35 -3.40 1.98 2.29
CA TYR A 35 -3.26 1.88 3.75
C TYR A 35 -1.89 2.38 4.22
N ASP A 36 -0.81 1.91 3.59
CA ASP A 36 0.54 2.34 3.91
C ASP A 36 0.77 3.83 3.63
N ALA A 37 0.14 4.39 2.60
CA ALA A 37 0.19 5.83 2.33
C ALA A 37 -0.43 6.64 3.47
N TYR A 38 -1.57 6.19 4.01
CA TYR A 38 -2.19 6.81 5.18
C TYR A 38 -1.29 6.70 6.42
N MET A 39 -0.72 5.53 6.69
CA MET A 39 0.19 5.32 7.82
C MET A 39 1.47 6.14 7.67
N THR A 40 1.98 6.33 6.44
CA THR A 40 3.11 7.21 6.14
C THR A 40 2.80 8.67 6.53
N ALA A 41 1.61 9.15 6.19
CA ALA A 41 1.19 10.51 6.57
C ALA A 41 1.11 10.68 8.09
N LEU A 42 0.58 9.67 8.81
CA LEU A 42 0.54 9.68 10.27
C LEU A 42 1.94 9.69 10.89
N GLU A 43 2.86 8.89 10.34
CA GLU A 43 4.23 8.82 10.83
C GLU A 43 4.97 10.16 10.60
N ALA A 44 4.79 10.77 9.42
CA ALA A 44 5.33 12.10 9.13
C ALA A 44 4.80 13.16 10.09
N LEU A 45 3.50 13.14 10.42
CA LEU A 45 2.89 14.04 11.40
C LEU A 45 3.48 13.84 12.80
N LYS A 46 3.69 12.60 13.23
CA LYS A 46 4.32 12.30 14.51
C LYS A 46 5.74 12.86 14.59
N LEU A 47 6.54 12.62 13.55
CA LEU A 47 7.92 13.10 13.46
C LEU A 47 8.00 14.62 13.41
N ALA A 48 7.08 15.26 12.68
CA ALA A 48 7.00 16.72 12.60
C ALA A 48 6.54 17.37 13.91
N GLY A 49 5.76 16.66 14.72
CA GLY A 49 5.13 17.20 15.92
C GLY A 49 4.17 18.37 15.63
N SER A 50 3.71 18.51 14.39
CA SER A 50 2.94 19.64 13.89
C SER A 50 2.13 19.25 12.66
N THR A 51 1.03 19.98 12.39
CA THR A 51 0.27 19.88 11.14
C THR A 51 0.72 20.91 10.10
N ASP A 52 1.73 21.73 10.41
CA ASP A 52 2.31 22.66 9.45
C ASP A 52 2.91 21.95 8.26
N ARG A 53 2.55 22.37 7.05
CA ARG A 53 2.95 21.69 5.80
C ARG A 53 4.47 21.63 5.62
N ALA A 54 5.17 22.72 5.95
CA ALA A 54 6.63 22.76 5.82
C ALA A 54 7.31 21.82 6.81
N ALA A 55 6.80 21.74 8.06
CA ALA A 55 7.31 20.83 9.06
C ALA A 55 7.08 19.36 8.68
N VAL A 56 5.91 19.01 8.16
CA VAL A 56 5.59 17.67 7.70
C VAL A 56 6.47 17.28 6.50
N LEU A 57 6.64 18.17 5.53
CA LEU A 57 7.52 17.94 4.38
C LEU A 57 8.98 17.71 4.82
N ALA A 58 9.47 18.50 5.76
CA ALA A 58 10.82 18.33 6.32
C ALA A 58 11.00 17.02 7.09
N ALA A 59 9.93 16.46 7.64
CA ALA A 59 9.95 15.18 8.35
C ALA A 59 9.98 13.96 7.40
N MET A 60 9.49 14.08 6.17
CA MET A 60 9.36 12.96 5.22
C MET A 60 10.64 12.14 5.00
N PRO A 61 11.85 12.75 4.85
CA PRO A 61 13.07 11.96 4.70
C PRO A 61 13.42 11.06 5.90
N ASN A 62 12.84 11.34 7.06
CA ASN A 62 13.06 10.58 8.29
C ASN A 62 11.98 9.52 8.55
N VAL A 63 10.97 9.41 7.69
CA VAL A 63 9.95 8.37 7.80
C VAL A 63 10.59 7.01 7.56
N SER A 64 10.43 6.11 8.53
CA SER A 64 10.92 4.73 8.45
C SER A 64 10.05 3.85 9.33
N PHE A 65 9.29 2.95 8.74
CA PHE A 65 8.49 1.97 9.47
C PHE A 65 8.20 0.73 8.62
N GLU A 66 7.75 -0.33 9.28
CA GLU A 66 7.31 -1.55 8.61
C GLU A 66 5.82 -1.42 8.26
N GLY A 67 5.52 -1.24 6.99
CA GLY A 67 4.17 -1.21 6.45
C GLY A 67 3.63 -2.59 6.12
N VAL A 68 2.35 -2.66 5.74
CA VAL A 68 1.73 -3.93 5.29
C VAL A 68 2.29 -4.39 3.94
N THR A 69 2.89 -3.48 3.17
CA THR A 69 3.57 -3.76 1.91
C THR A 69 5.10 -3.90 2.05
N GLY A 70 5.62 -3.97 3.27
CA GLY A 70 7.04 -4.04 3.59
C GLY A 70 7.62 -2.74 4.12
N PRO A 71 8.96 -2.64 4.23
CA PRO A 71 9.63 -1.46 4.75
C PRO A 71 9.32 -0.21 3.94
N ILE A 72 9.04 0.90 4.62
CA ILE A 72 8.75 2.19 4.00
C ILE A 72 9.78 3.21 4.43
N THR A 73 10.57 3.65 3.47
CA THR A 73 11.53 4.75 3.57
C THR A 73 11.51 5.54 2.27
N PHE A 74 12.07 6.75 2.27
CA PHE A 74 12.11 7.63 1.11
C PHE A 74 13.54 8.02 0.76
N ASN A 75 13.79 8.19 -0.53
CA ASN A 75 15.06 8.70 -1.03
C ASN A 75 15.09 10.24 -1.03
N GLU A 76 16.23 10.82 -1.47
CA GLU A 76 16.46 12.27 -1.46
C GLU A 76 15.49 13.07 -2.34
N ILE A 77 14.90 12.42 -3.36
CA ILE A 77 13.93 13.06 -4.26
C ILE A 77 12.48 12.80 -3.87
N GLY A 78 12.25 12.09 -2.76
CA GLY A 78 10.93 11.83 -2.22
C GLY A 78 10.25 10.57 -2.74
N ASP A 79 10.93 9.73 -3.50
CA ASP A 79 10.41 8.43 -3.93
C ASP A 79 10.58 7.38 -2.83
N ALA A 80 9.58 6.51 -2.70
CA ALA A 80 9.67 5.38 -1.79
C ALA A 80 10.75 4.39 -2.24
N ASN A 81 11.60 3.96 -1.32
CA ASN A 81 12.59 2.92 -1.59
C ASN A 81 11.89 1.57 -1.70
N ARG A 82 11.94 0.97 -2.87
CA ARG A 82 11.40 -0.37 -3.15
C ARG A 82 12.43 -1.19 -3.89
N ASP A 83 12.65 -2.41 -3.42
CA ASP A 83 13.64 -3.35 -3.96
C ASP A 83 13.02 -4.51 -4.74
N GLY A 84 11.71 -4.51 -4.89
CA GLY A 84 11.00 -5.58 -5.58
C GLY A 84 9.78 -5.12 -6.35
N ALA A 85 9.45 -5.85 -7.39
CA ALA A 85 8.25 -5.69 -8.20
C ALA A 85 7.58 -7.04 -8.44
N PHE A 86 6.25 -7.04 -8.51
CA PHE A 86 5.47 -8.20 -8.92
C PHE A 86 5.30 -8.20 -10.43
N ILE A 87 5.74 -9.27 -11.08
CA ILE A 87 5.53 -9.47 -12.51
C ILE A 87 4.24 -10.26 -12.69
N LYS A 88 3.31 -9.71 -13.46
CA LYS A 88 2.04 -10.32 -13.81
C LYS A 88 1.91 -10.41 -15.32
N THR A 89 1.15 -11.39 -15.80
CA THR A 89 0.76 -11.55 -17.20
C THR A 89 -0.74 -11.76 -17.31
N ALA A 90 -1.33 -11.33 -18.43
CA ALA A 90 -2.72 -11.64 -18.71
C ALA A 90 -2.85 -13.11 -19.10
N ASN A 91 -3.77 -13.82 -18.45
CA ASN A 91 -4.12 -15.18 -18.83
C ASN A 91 -4.88 -15.14 -20.16
N THR A 92 -4.46 -15.96 -21.11
CA THR A 92 -5.06 -16.02 -22.46
C THR A 92 -6.40 -16.76 -22.49
N VAL A 93 -6.75 -17.47 -21.42
CA VAL A 93 -8.00 -18.26 -21.33
C VAL A 93 -9.16 -17.41 -20.82
N ASP A 94 -8.95 -16.66 -19.75
CA ASP A 94 -10.00 -15.87 -19.07
C ASP A 94 -9.72 -14.34 -19.02
N GLY A 95 -8.55 -13.91 -19.49
CA GLY A 95 -8.15 -12.50 -19.49
C GLY A 95 -7.78 -11.95 -18.12
N VAL A 96 -7.74 -12.77 -17.08
CA VAL A 96 -7.37 -12.37 -15.72
C VAL A 96 -5.87 -12.23 -15.60
N TRP A 97 -5.40 -11.34 -14.73
CA TRP A 97 -3.98 -11.17 -14.46
C TRP A 97 -3.45 -12.29 -13.55
N ASP A 98 -2.50 -13.05 -14.07
CA ASP A 98 -1.78 -14.07 -13.32
C ASP A 98 -0.46 -13.53 -12.77
N PHE A 99 -0.15 -13.91 -11.53
CA PHE A 99 1.16 -13.68 -10.96
C PHE A 99 2.20 -14.61 -11.60
N VAL A 100 3.32 -14.06 -11.97
CA VAL A 100 4.45 -14.81 -12.56
C VAL A 100 5.59 -14.96 -11.57
N LYS A 101 6.11 -13.85 -11.08
CA LYS A 101 7.25 -13.85 -10.15
C LYS A 101 7.41 -12.51 -9.42
N VAL A 102 8.17 -12.53 -8.33
CA VAL A 102 8.78 -11.32 -7.76
C VAL A 102 10.11 -11.07 -8.48
N GLN A 103 10.33 -9.86 -8.91
CA GLN A 103 11.59 -9.41 -9.50
C GLN A 103 12.26 -8.41 -8.55
N THR A 104 13.45 -8.73 -8.08
CA THR A 104 14.27 -7.78 -7.34
C THR A 104 14.78 -6.71 -8.30
N VAL A 105 14.67 -5.47 -7.88
CA VAL A 105 15.19 -4.30 -8.58
C VAL A 105 16.43 -3.86 -7.79
N GLY A 106 17.59 -4.07 -8.36
CA GLY A 106 18.89 -3.73 -7.76
C GLY A 106 19.72 -2.87 -8.67
#